data_913cdea91fdc681cda8b089fc3bc36bc
#
_entry.id   913cdea91fdc681cda8b089fc3bc36bc
#
_cell.length_a   1.000
_cell.length_b   1.000
_cell.length_c   1.000
_cell.angle_alpha   90.00
_cell.angle_beta   90.00
_cell.angle_gamma   90.00
#
_symmetry.space_group_name_H-M   'P 1'
#
loop_
_entity.id
_entity.type
_entity.pdbx_description
1 polymer ?
#
loop_
_entity_poly.entity_id
_entity_poly.type
_entity_poly.pdbx_seq_one_letter_code
_entity_poly.pdbx_strand_id
1 'polypeptide(L)'
;HFIHRFTGVFAVIGLGLSLLHQSSLGATYGIIAARPLWYNPTMPVLFILSAAGGGLSASLLVTLVVSKLRGTYVVKREVLRDVAIIAGAALSFYLYLKVWNWAAQSYYSSLPARETGLSLLFQTTPYGATFWWIEVLLGAVVPIIIFFTPALRRSDWMLILASGLAIAGVV
;
A
#
# COMPACT_ATOMS: atom_id res chain seq x y z
N HIS A 1 -20.56 -28.82 -6.76
CA HIS A 1 -19.89 -29.29 -5.52
C HIS A 1 -18.37 -29.48 -5.62
N PHE A 2 -17.82 -29.92 -6.77
CA PHE A 2 -16.39 -30.16 -6.94
C PHE A 2 -15.57 -28.87 -6.82
N ILE A 3 -15.99 -27.79 -7.48
CA ILE A 3 -15.29 -26.49 -7.49
C ILE A 3 -15.17 -25.92 -6.05
N HIS A 4 -16.23 -25.95 -5.24
CA HIS A 4 -16.19 -25.43 -3.87
C HIS A 4 -15.20 -26.15 -2.95
N ARG A 5 -14.92 -27.44 -3.20
CA ARG A 5 -13.99 -28.21 -2.39
C ARG A 5 -12.53 -27.79 -2.61
N PHE A 6 -12.20 -27.29 -3.79
CA PHE A 6 -10.84 -26.87 -4.16
C PHE A 6 -10.65 -25.35 -4.11
N THR A 7 -11.69 -24.56 -3.90
CA THR A 7 -11.61 -23.09 -3.85
C THR A 7 -10.56 -22.61 -2.82
N GLY A 8 -10.50 -23.22 -1.63
CA GLY A 8 -9.51 -22.86 -0.62
C GLY A 8 -8.07 -23.14 -1.07
N VAL A 9 -7.84 -24.28 -1.70
CA VAL A 9 -6.50 -24.64 -2.21
C VAL A 9 -6.06 -23.70 -3.32
N PHE A 10 -6.95 -23.42 -4.28
CA PHE A 10 -6.65 -22.46 -5.36
C PHE A 10 -6.44 -21.04 -4.84
N ALA A 11 -7.18 -20.62 -3.81
CA ALA A 11 -7.00 -19.32 -3.19
C ALA A 11 -5.61 -19.19 -2.52
N VAL A 12 -5.17 -20.22 -1.80
CA VAL A 12 -3.84 -20.25 -1.17
C VAL A 12 -2.72 -20.25 -2.21
N ILE A 13 -2.85 -21.08 -3.24
CA ILE A 13 -1.87 -21.16 -4.35
C ILE A 13 -1.83 -19.79 -5.08
N GLY A 14 -2.99 -19.24 -5.42
CA GLY A 14 -3.07 -17.94 -6.10
C GLY A 14 -2.45 -16.81 -5.28
N LEU A 15 -2.72 -16.78 -3.98
CA LEU A 15 -2.10 -15.82 -3.06
C LEU A 15 -0.57 -16.00 -3.01
N GLY A 16 -0.10 -17.25 -2.88
CA GLY A 16 1.33 -17.55 -2.85
C GLY A 16 2.04 -17.12 -4.14
N LEU A 17 1.47 -17.41 -5.29
CA LEU A 17 2.01 -17.01 -6.60
C LEU A 17 2.01 -15.47 -6.75
N SER A 18 0.96 -14.79 -6.29
CA SER A 18 0.89 -13.32 -6.30
C SER A 18 1.97 -12.70 -5.44
N LEU A 19 2.18 -13.22 -4.23
CA LEU A 19 3.25 -12.75 -3.32
C LEU A 19 4.65 -12.99 -3.90
N LEU A 20 4.89 -14.16 -4.51
CA LEU A 20 6.14 -14.48 -5.20
C LEU A 20 6.39 -13.52 -6.36
N HIS A 21 5.36 -13.24 -7.17
CA HIS A 21 5.47 -12.30 -8.28
C HIS A 21 5.83 -10.88 -7.80
N GLN A 22 5.12 -10.36 -6.80
CA GLN A 22 5.39 -9.05 -6.22
C GLN A 22 6.79 -8.98 -5.59
N SER A 23 7.19 -10.01 -4.85
CA SER A 23 8.53 -10.12 -4.27
C SER A 23 9.63 -10.12 -5.34
N SER A 24 9.43 -10.86 -6.43
CA SER A 24 10.35 -10.93 -7.56
C SER A 24 10.51 -9.57 -8.26
N LEU A 25 9.41 -8.86 -8.50
CA LEU A 25 9.45 -7.48 -9.03
C LEU A 25 10.23 -6.56 -8.08
N GLY A 26 9.92 -6.58 -6.79
CA GLY A 26 10.64 -5.78 -5.80
C GLY A 26 12.13 -6.11 -5.76
N ALA A 27 12.51 -7.39 -5.87
CA ALA A 27 13.91 -7.81 -5.93
C ALA A 27 14.61 -7.27 -7.18
N THR A 28 13.93 -7.31 -8.34
CA THR A 28 14.47 -6.76 -9.58
C THR A 28 14.77 -5.27 -9.45
N TYR A 29 13.87 -4.48 -8.86
CA TYR A 29 14.13 -3.07 -8.59
C TYR A 29 15.20 -2.87 -7.53
N GLY A 30 15.23 -3.71 -6.49
CA GLY A 30 16.17 -3.62 -5.37
C GLY A 30 17.64 -3.83 -5.73
N ILE A 31 17.95 -4.44 -6.88
CA ILE A 31 19.32 -4.67 -7.36
C ILE A 31 19.80 -3.63 -8.37
N ILE A 32 18.97 -2.65 -8.75
CA ILE A 32 19.33 -1.63 -9.75
C ILE A 32 20.24 -0.57 -9.10
N ALA A 33 21.54 -0.76 -9.16
CA ALA A 33 22.53 0.15 -8.59
C ALA A 33 22.52 1.55 -9.25
N ALA A 34 22.08 1.66 -10.51
CA ALA A 34 21.94 2.94 -11.22
C ALA A 34 20.83 3.84 -10.65
N ARG A 35 19.96 3.30 -9.78
CA ARG A 35 18.89 4.04 -9.10
C ARG A 35 19.05 3.91 -7.58
N PRO A 36 19.87 4.78 -6.96
CA PRO A 36 20.28 4.64 -5.56
C PRO A 36 19.12 4.54 -4.56
N LEU A 37 17.99 5.22 -4.82
CA LEU A 37 16.79 5.16 -3.98
C LEU A 37 16.10 3.80 -4.03
N TRP A 38 16.26 3.05 -5.12
CA TRP A 38 15.67 1.71 -5.27
C TRP A 38 16.63 0.60 -4.87
N TYR A 39 17.95 0.86 -4.91
CA TYR A 39 18.98 -0.10 -4.53
C TYR A 39 18.94 -0.43 -3.04
N ASN A 40 18.06 -1.35 -2.68
CA ASN A 40 17.74 -1.64 -1.30
C ASN A 40 17.17 -3.05 -1.13
N PRO A 41 17.68 -3.83 -0.17
CA PRO A 41 17.19 -5.19 0.10
C PRO A 41 15.76 -5.24 0.66
N THR A 42 15.18 -4.12 1.10
CA THR A 42 13.80 -4.08 1.62
C THR A 42 12.75 -3.93 0.51
N MET A 43 13.15 -3.68 -0.74
CA MET A 43 12.23 -3.50 -1.87
C MET A 43 11.24 -4.66 -2.06
N PRO A 44 11.63 -5.95 -1.99
CA PRO A 44 10.68 -7.06 -2.12
C PRO A 44 9.55 -6.99 -1.10
N VAL A 45 9.88 -6.63 0.14
CA VAL A 45 8.89 -6.53 1.24
C VAL A 45 7.98 -5.32 1.05
N LEU A 46 8.53 -4.18 0.61
CA LEU A 46 7.76 -2.98 0.29
C LEU A 46 6.74 -3.26 -0.83
N PHE A 47 7.13 -4.00 -1.88
CA PHE A 47 6.23 -4.39 -2.97
C PHE A 47 5.09 -5.29 -2.49
N ILE A 48 5.37 -6.26 -1.59
CA ILE A 48 4.34 -7.13 -1.00
C ILE A 48 3.36 -6.29 -0.17
N LEU A 49 3.85 -5.39 0.68
CA LEU A 49 3.01 -4.58 1.56
C LEU A 49 2.19 -3.55 0.78
N SER A 50 2.77 -2.94 -0.25
CA SER A 50 2.05 -2.03 -1.14
C SER A 50 0.91 -2.76 -1.88
N ALA A 51 1.19 -3.96 -2.40
CA ALA A 51 0.19 -4.79 -3.06
C ALA A 51 -0.92 -5.24 -2.09
N ALA A 52 -0.57 -5.61 -0.85
CA ALA A 52 -1.56 -5.96 0.17
C ALA A 52 -2.43 -4.75 0.56
N GLY A 53 -1.83 -3.61 0.88
CA GLY A 53 -2.56 -2.39 1.24
C GLY A 53 -3.42 -1.86 0.09
N GLY A 54 -2.84 -1.77 -1.11
CA GLY A 54 -3.54 -1.34 -2.33
C GLY A 54 -4.64 -2.32 -2.76
N GLY A 55 -4.37 -3.62 -2.74
CA GLY A 55 -5.33 -4.66 -3.13
C GLY A 55 -6.54 -4.74 -2.19
N LEU A 56 -6.31 -4.67 -0.87
CA LEU A 56 -7.40 -4.62 0.12
C LEU A 56 -8.21 -3.31 -0.03
N SER A 57 -7.54 -2.18 -0.25
CA SER A 57 -8.20 -0.90 -0.50
C SER A 57 -9.02 -0.92 -1.78
N ALA A 58 -8.51 -1.52 -2.87
CA ALA A 58 -9.25 -1.68 -4.13
C ALA A 58 -10.49 -2.57 -3.94
N SER A 59 -10.37 -3.67 -3.21
CA SER A 59 -11.49 -4.56 -2.90
C SER A 59 -12.57 -3.86 -2.08
N LEU A 60 -12.17 -3.04 -1.10
CA LEU A 60 -13.08 -2.19 -0.33
C LEU A 60 -13.79 -1.18 -1.22
N LEU A 61 -13.04 -0.44 -2.03
CA LEU A 61 -13.57 0.59 -2.92
C LEU A 61 -14.64 0.01 -3.85
N VAL A 62 -14.29 -1.06 -4.57
CA VAL A 62 -15.21 -1.70 -5.53
C VAL A 62 -16.46 -2.22 -4.82
N THR A 63 -16.29 -2.91 -3.69
CA THR A 63 -17.43 -3.48 -2.95
C THR A 63 -18.36 -2.40 -2.42
N LEU A 64 -17.83 -1.30 -1.89
CA LEU A 64 -18.65 -0.18 -1.40
C LEU A 64 -19.35 0.57 -2.53
N VAL A 65 -18.67 0.81 -3.64
CA VAL A 65 -19.27 1.47 -4.82
C VAL A 65 -20.40 0.61 -5.38
N VAL A 66 -20.16 -0.69 -5.58
CA VAL A 66 -21.20 -1.62 -6.08
C VAL A 66 -22.37 -1.71 -5.09
N SER A 67 -22.12 -1.76 -3.78
CA SER A 67 -23.19 -1.77 -2.78
C SER A 67 -24.04 -0.51 -2.83
N LYS A 68 -23.43 0.66 -3.04
CA LYS A 68 -24.15 1.94 -3.20
C LYS A 68 -24.98 1.98 -4.47
N LEU A 69 -24.43 1.51 -5.60
CA LEU A 69 -25.17 1.48 -6.85
C LEU A 69 -26.37 0.53 -6.81
N ARG A 70 -26.25 -0.58 -6.08
CA ARG A 70 -27.36 -1.55 -5.90
C ARG A 70 -28.35 -1.18 -4.82
N GLY A 71 -28.05 -0.20 -3.97
CA GLY A 71 -28.87 0.16 -2.81
C GLY A 71 -28.88 -0.89 -1.69
N THR A 72 -28.09 -1.95 -1.81
CA THR A 72 -27.98 -3.06 -0.86
C THR A 72 -26.53 -3.47 -0.67
N TYR A 73 -26.16 -3.81 0.56
CA TYR A 73 -24.80 -4.28 0.83
C TYR A 73 -24.58 -5.67 0.24
N VAL A 74 -23.59 -5.79 -0.65
CA VAL A 74 -23.16 -7.07 -1.24
C VAL A 74 -22.44 -7.93 -0.19
N VAL A 75 -21.73 -7.28 0.74
CA VAL A 75 -20.98 -7.91 1.83
C VAL A 75 -21.42 -7.24 3.15
N LYS A 76 -21.46 -8.01 4.23
CA LYS A 76 -21.79 -7.47 5.56
C LYS A 76 -20.86 -6.31 5.92
N ARG A 77 -21.44 -5.24 6.44
CA ARG A 77 -20.71 -4.01 6.79
C ARG A 77 -19.60 -4.23 7.83
N GLU A 78 -19.77 -5.23 8.69
CA GLU A 78 -18.76 -5.62 9.67
C GLU A 78 -17.49 -6.13 8.99
N VAL A 79 -17.65 -7.02 8.00
CA VAL A 79 -16.53 -7.55 7.22
C VAL A 79 -15.77 -6.44 6.48
N LEU A 80 -16.49 -5.46 5.91
CA LEU A 80 -15.85 -4.31 5.25
C LEU A 80 -15.01 -3.47 6.24
N ARG A 81 -15.49 -3.33 7.47
CA ARG A 81 -14.74 -2.63 8.53
C ARG A 81 -13.50 -3.41 8.97
N ASP A 82 -13.58 -4.73 9.04
CA ASP A 82 -12.45 -5.59 9.40
C ASP A 82 -11.39 -5.56 8.28
N VAL A 83 -11.81 -5.63 7.02
CA VAL A 83 -10.91 -5.47 5.87
C VAL A 83 -10.23 -4.09 5.88
N ALA A 84 -10.95 -3.03 6.28
CA ALA A 84 -10.37 -1.70 6.42
C ALA A 84 -9.25 -1.66 7.48
N ILE A 85 -9.44 -2.35 8.62
CA ILE A 85 -8.41 -2.43 9.67
C ILE A 85 -7.17 -3.16 9.13
N ILE A 86 -7.36 -4.28 8.43
CA ILE A 86 -6.26 -5.06 7.87
C ILE A 86 -5.52 -4.24 6.79
N ALA A 87 -6.25 -3.52 5.94
CA ALA A 87 -5.66 -2.59 4.97
C ALA A 87 -4.85 -1.48 5.66
N GLY A 88 -5.41 -0.89 6.73
CA GLY A 88 -4.72 0.11 7.55
C GLY A 88 -3.45 -0.43 8.19
N ALA A 89 -3.47 -1.67 8.69
CA ALA A 89 -2.29 -2.32 9.25
C ALA A 89 -1.20 -2.55 8.19
N ALA A 90 -1.58 -3.04 7.01
CA ALA A 90 -0.65 -3.24 5.89
C ALA A 90 -0.01 -1.91 5.44
N LEU A 91 -0.80 -0.84 5.30
CA LEU A 91 -0.31 0.51 4.97
C LEU A 91 0.58 1.09 6.06
N SER A 92 0.27 0.86 7.35
CA SER A 92 1.10 1.32 8.46
C SER A 92 2.46 0.65 8.44
N PHE A 93 2.50 -0.66 8.16
CA PHE A 93 3.75 -1.40 8.07
C PHE A 93 4.56 -1.00 6.83
N TYR A 94 3.88 -0.75 5.71
CA TYR A 94 4.49 -0.17 4.50
C TYR A 94 5.15 1.19 4.80
N LEU A 95 4.42 2.10 5.45
CA LEU A 95 4.93 3.43 5.81
C LEU A 95 6.11 3.34 6.78
N TYR A 96 6.02 2.46 7.78
CA TYR A 96 7.12 2.21 8.72
C TYR A 96 8.40 1.77 8.00
N LEU A 97 8.32 0.77 7.12
CA LEU A 97 9.47 0.31 6.36
C LEU A 97 10.00 1.38 5.40
N LYS A 98 9.13 2.20 4.85
CA LYS A 98 9.53 3.31 3.97
C LYS A 98 10.33 4.36 4.73
N VAL A 99 9.86 4.75 5.92
CA VAL A 99 10.58 5.69 6.81
C VAL A 99 11.91 5.08 7.27
N TRP A 100 11.90 3.80 7.66
CA TRP A 100 13.11 3.08 8.04
C TRP A 100 14.13 3.03 6.91
N ASN A 101 13.68 2.71 5.70
CA ASN A 101 14.52 2.67 4.51
C ASN A 101 15.15 4.04 4.22
N TRP A 102 14.34 5.10 4.28
CA TRP A 102 14.82 6.46 4.14
C TRP A 102 15.85 6.82 5.23
N ALA A 103 15.59 6.52 6.50
CA ALA A 103 16.50 6.77 7.60
C ALA A 103 17.83 6.00 7.41
N ALA A 104 17.77 4.72 7.02
CA ALA A 104 18.94 3.91 6.75
C ALA A 104 19.78 4.47 5.57
N GLN A 105 19.13 4.91 4.49
CA GLN A 105 19.83 5.52 3.36
C GLN A 105 20.49 6.86 3.75
N SER A 106 19.83 7.65 4.59
CA SER A 106 20.39 8.92 5.10
C SER A 106 21.62 8.67 5.99
N TYR A 107 21.59 7.63 6.82
CA TYR A 107 22.68 7.29 7.72
C TYR A 107 23.90 6.72 6.98
N TYR A 108 23.69 5.88 5.97
CA TYR A 108 24.73 5.22 5.20
C TYR A 108 25.07 5.93 3.88
N SER A 109 24.76 7.23 3.76
CA SER A 109 24.89 8.00 2.52
C SER A 109 26.32 8.41 2.16
N SER A 110 27.30 7.51 2.34
CA SER A 110 28.69 7.75 1.93
C SER A 110 28.91 7.76 0.42
N LEU A 111 27.90 7.50 -0.39
CA LEU A 111 27.96 7.49 -1.85
C LEU A 111 27.31 8.76 -2.43
N PRO A 112 28.05 9.56 -3.23
CA PRO A 112 27.54 10.81 -3.83
C PRO A 112 26.22 10.64 -4.59
N ALA A 113 26.03 9.48 -5.24
CA ALA A 113 24.79 9.16 -5.94
C ALA A 113 23.57 9.01 -5.00
N ARG A 114 23.77 8.60 -3.74
CA ARG A 114 22.69 8.53 -2.72
C ARG A 114 22.36 9.91 -2.21
N GLU A 115 23.33 10.77 -1.97
CA GLU A 115 23.10 12.16 -1.57
C GLU A 115 22.26 12.89 -2.61
N THR A 116 22.55 12.70 -3.90
CA THR A 116 21.76 13.28 -4.99
C THR A 116 20.32 12.73 -4.98
N GLY A 117 20.12 11.44 -4.77
CA GLY A 117 18.80 10.82 -4.69
C GLY A 117 17.97 11.33 -3.50
N LEU A 118 18.60 11.43 -2.32
CA LEU A 118 17.94 11.95 -1.12
C LEU A 118 17.63 13.44 -1.23
N SER A 119 18.53 14.24 -1.83
CA SER A 119 18.32 15.67 -2.03
C SER A 119 17.08 15.96 -2.89
N LEU A 120 16.75 15.09 -3.85
CA LEU A 120 15.54 15.22 -4.66
C LEU A 120 14.25 15.09 -3.84
N LEU A 121 14.27 14.35 -2.73
CA LEU A 121 13.10 14.21 -1.84
C LEU A 121 12.92 15.43 -0.92
N PHE A 122 13.99 16.17 -0.63
CA PHE A 122 13.96 17.32 0.27
C PHE A 122 14.00 18.67 -0.45
N GLN A 123 14.38 18.71 -1.72
CA GLN A 123 14.32 19.93 -2.48
C GLN A 123 12.88 20.31 -2.80
N THR A 124 12.62 21.60 -2.95
CA THR A 124 11.36 22.18 -3.46
C THR A 124 11.10 21.82 -4.93
N THR A 125 11.48 20.61 -5.31
CA THR A 125 11.24 20.06 -6.64
C THR A 125 9.84 19.47 -6.71
N PRO A 126 9.23 19.36 -7.89
CA PRO A 126 7.95 18.68 -8.06
C PRO A 126 7.96 17.24 -7.49
N TYR A 127 9.09 16.56 -7.54
CA TYR A 127 9.26 15.20 -7.00
C TYR A 127 9.15 15.14 -5.47
N GLY A 128 9.80 16.05 -4.76
CA GLY A 128 9.73 16.12 -3.29
C GLY A 128 8.32 16.45 -2.82
N ALA A 129 7.66 17.41 -3.45
CA ALA A 129 6.28 17.75 -3.13
C ALA A 129 5.32 16.58 -3.40
N THR A 130 5.43 15.91 -4.55
CA THR A 130 4.62 14.73 -4.89
C THR A 130 4.83 13.59 -3.89
N PHE A 131 6.08 13.31 -3.53
CA PHE A 131 6.41 12.28 -2.55
C PHE A 131 5.77 12.56 -1.18
N TRP A 132 5.99 13.75 -0.61
CA TRP A 132 5.51 14.05 0.73
C TRP A 132 4.00 14.25 0.81
N TRP A 133 3.41 14.98 -0.16
CA TRP A 133 1.99 15.31 -0.11
C TRP A 133 1.10 14.20 -0.68
N ILE A 134 1.45 13.64 -1.82
CA ILE A 134 0.59 12.65 -2.48
C ILE A 134 0.85 11.26 -1.92
N GLU A 135 2.10 10.78 -1.96
CA GLU A 135 2.40 9.42 -1.59
C GLU A 135 2.36 9.19 -0.07
N VAL A 136 3.02 10.05 0.71
CA VAL A 136 3.10 9.86 2.17
C VAL A 136 1.83 10.35 2.85
N LEU A 137 1.47 11.62 2.70
CA LEU A 137 0.35 12.21 3.45
C LEU A 137 -1.00 11.68 2.96
N LEU A 138 -1.32 11.90 1.68
CA LEU A 138 -2.63 11.53 1.14
C LEU A 138 -2.75 10.02 0.89
N GLY A 139 -1.69 9.35 0.42
CA GLY A 139 -1.72 7.94 0.07
C GLY A 139 -1.57 6.98 1.23
N ALA A 140 -0.88 7.38 2.31
CA ALA A 140 -0.68 6.50 3.46
C ALA A 140 -1.28 7.06 4.76
N VAL A 141 -0.87 8.24 5.22
CA VAL A 141 -1.25 8.74 6.55
C VAL A 141 -2.76 8.98 6.68
N VAL A 142 -3.38 9.66 5.72
CA VAL A 142 -4.83 9.93 5.75
C VAL A 142 -5.65 8.65 5.71
N PRO A 143 -5.42 7.68 4.80
CA PRO A 143 -6.10 6.39 4.83
C PRO A 143 -5.93 5.63 6.14
N ILE A 144 -4.72 5.57 6.70
CA ILE A 144 -4.43 4.92 7.97
C ILE A 144 -5.29 5.53 9.09
N ILE A 145 -5.34 6.85 9.20
CA ILE A 145 -6.16 7.54 10.21
C ILE A 145 -7.63 7.18 10.05
N ILE A 146 -8.16 7.18 8.82
CA ILE A 146 -9.57 6.86 8.57
C ILE A 146 -9.86 5.39 8.89
N PHE A 147 -8.99 4.46 8.49
CA PHE A 147 -9.17 3.03 8.72
C PHE A 147 -9.11 2.64 10.19
N PHE A 148 -8.28 3.30 11.00
CA PHE A 148 -8.18 3.01 12.42
C PHE A 148 -9.17 3.79 13.29
N THR A 149 -9.66 4.95 12.85
CA THR A 149 -10.60 5.75 13.65
C THR A 149 -12.02 5.19 13.55
N PRO A 150 -12.61 4.64 14.63
CA PRO A 150 -13.93 4.01 14.59
C PRO A 150 -15.05 4.93 14.11
N ALA A 151 -14.98 6.22 14.43
CA ALA A 151 -15.96 7.22 14.01
C ALA A 151 -15.94 7.43 12.49
N LEU A 152 -14.75 7.57 11.88
CA LEU A 152 -14.58 7.78 10.45
C LEU A 152 -14.88 6.51 9.65
N ARG A 153 -14.45 5.34 10.15
CA ARG A 153 -14.68 4.03 9.55
C ARG A 153 -16.18 3.64 9.51
N ARG A 154 -17.03 4.27 10.31
CA ARG A 154 -18.49 4.05 10.26
C ARG A 154 -19.12 4.67 9.01
N SER A 155 -18.50 5.64 8.37
CA SER A 155 -19.00 6.30 7.17
C SER A 155 -18.47 5.59 5.91
N ASP A 156 -19.39 5.14 5.06
CA ASP A 156 -19.04 4.51 3.77
C ASP A 156 -18.30 5.47 2.85
N TRP A 157 -18.64 6.76 2.89
CA TRP A 157 -17.96 7.79 2.11
C TRP A 157 -16.51 7.97 2.54
N MET A 158 -16.24 7.92 3.85
CA MET A 158 -14.88 8.00 4.37
C MET A 158 -14.06 6.77 3.98
N LEU A 159 -14.68 5.58 3.98
CA LEU A 159 -14.01 4.36 3.51
C LEU A 159 -13.72 4.41 2.00
N ILE A 160 -14.64 4.91 1.19
CA ILE A 160 -14.45 5.11 -0.26
C ILE A 160 -13.30 6.10 -0.50
N LEU A 161 -13.32 7.25 0.19
CA LEU A 161 -12.27 8.27 0.09
C LEU A 161 -10.90 7.69 0.48
N ALA A 162 -10.81 7.05 1.66
CA ALA A 162 -9.56 6.47 2.15
C ALA A 162 -9.02 5.39 1.19
N SER A 163 -9.90 4.52 0.69
CA SER A 163 -9.51 3.48 -0.27
C SER A 163 -9.02 4.07 -1.59
N GLY A 164 -9.69 5.09 -2.11
CA GLY A 164 -9.27 5.80 -3.30
C GLY A 164 -7.91 6.50 -3.14
N LEU A 165 -7.71 7.18 -2.01
CA LEU A 165 -6.44 7.84 -1.69
C LEU A 165 -5.30 6.81 -1.51
N ALA A 166 -5.55 5.69 -0.82
CA ALA A 166 -4.56 4.63 -0.65
C ALA A 166 -4.11 4.04 -2.00
N ILE A 167 -5.05 3.80 -2.92
CA ILE A 167 -4.71 3.32 -4.26
C ILE A 167 -3.89 4.36 -5.02
N ALA A 168 -4.32 5.63 -5.02
CA ALA A 168 -3.64 6.69 -5.76
C ALA A 168 -2.23 7.01 -5.23
N GLY A 169 -1.96 6.77 -3.95
CA GLY A 169 -0.67 7.07 -3.34
C GLY A 169 0.30 5.88 -3.29
N VAL A 170 -0.22 4.64 -3.37
CA VAL A 170 0.61 3.42 -3.28
C VAL A 170 0.90 2.83 -4.67
N VAL A 171 0.06 3.11 -5.66
CA VAL A 171 0.20 2.69 -7.05
C VAL A 171 0.77 3.82 -7.90
#